data_557c0334259a9ab7db4ce343966e9aab
#
_entry.id   557c0334259a9ab7db4ce343966e9aab
#
_cell.length_a   1.000
_cell.length_b   1.000
_cell.length_c   1.000
_cell.angle_alpha   90.00
_cell.angle_beta   90.00
_cell.angle_gamma   90.00
#
_symmetry.space_group_name_H-M   'P 1'
#
loop_
_entity.id
_entity.type
_entity.pdbx_description
1 polymer ?
#
loop_
_entity_poly.entity_id
_entity_poly.type
_entity_poly.pdbx_seq_one_letter_code
_entity_poly.pdbx_strand_id
1 'polypeptide(L)'
;MAAVALILAFFLSAWTLPDLLAADLRPEEIVTVLPKDAIPAILSPSFDEGRRATWLKGTDLVVGVEIGGDSRAYPVPTLSRHEIVNDKVGGIPIAVTW
;
A
#
# COMPACT_ATOMS: atom_id res chain seq x y z
N MET A 1 30.64 -52.84 -20.67
CA MET A 1 31.13 -52.35 -19.34
C MET A 1 31.46 -50.86 -19.39
N ALA A 2 32.08 -50.35 -20.43
CA ALA A 2 32.41 -48.89 -20.55
C ALA A 2 31.20 -47.94 -20.67
N ALA A 3 30.08 -48.39 -21.26
CA ALA A 3 28.88 -47.59 -21.45
C ALA A 3 28.09 -47.29 -20.13
N VAL A 4 28.16 -48.20 -19.17
CA VAL A 4 27.44 -48.01 -17.87
C VAL A 4 28.16 -47.01 -16.97
N ALA A 5 29.49 -46.93 -17.06
CA ALA A 5 30.28 -45.96 -16.31
C ALA A 5 30.06 -44.50 -16.79
N LEU A 6 29.83 -44.31 -18.08
CA LEU A 6 29.56 -42.99 -18.68
C LEU A 6 28.19 -42.42 -18.29
N ILE A 7 27.16 -43.30 -18.14
CA ILE A 7 25.82 -42.88 -17.76
C ILE A 7 25.79 -42.48 -16.26
N LEU A 8 26.53 -43.20 -15.39
CA LEU A 8 26.63 -42.80 -13.98
C LEU A 8 27.35 -41.48 -13.76
N ALA A 9 28.36 -41.17 -14.58
CA ALA A 9 29.06 -39.88 -14.50
C ALA A 9 28.18 -38.70 -14.92
N PHE A 10 27.23 -38.92 -15.82
CA PHE A 10 26.33 -37.89 -16.28
C PHE A 10 25.22 -37.58 -15.23
N PHE A 11 24.83 -38.56 -14.44
CA PHE A 11 23.85 -38.35 -13.37
C PHE A 11 24.44 -37.69 -12.12
N LEU A 12 25.73 -37.79 -11.86
CA LEU A 12 26.36 -37.14 -10.71
C LEU A 12 26.65 -35.64 -10.96
N SER A 13 26.73 -35.21 -12.20
CA SER A 13 26.99 -33.79 -12.53
C SER A 13 25.75 -32.91 -12.53
N ALA A 14 24.54 -33.48 -12.40
CA ALA A 14 23.29 -32.74 -12.43
C ALA A 14 22.88 -32.17 -11.06
N TRP A 15 23.64 -32.41 -9.99
CA TRP A 15 23.26 -32.02 -8.62
C TRP A 15 24.07 -30.85 -8.05
N THR A 16 24.93 -30.26 -8.83
CA THR A 16 25.54 -28.96 -8.46
C THR A 16 24.79 -27.82 -9.15
N LEU A 17 23.49 -27.68 -8.86
CA LEU A 17 22.86 -26.38 -9.03
C LEU A 17 23.52 -25.48 -7.98
N PRO A 18 24.25 -24.44 -8.38
CA PRO A 18 24.76 -23.49 -7.43
C PRO A 18 23.57 -22.89 -6.68
N ASP A 19 23.77 -22.59 -5.41
CA ASP A 19 22.87 -21.83 -4.53
C ASP A 19 22.57 -20.42 -5.10
N LEU A 20 22.11 -20.35 -6.33
CA LEU A 20 21.67 -19.10 -6.98
C LEU A 20 20.30 -18.64 -6.47
N LEU A 21 19.66 -19.43 -5.59
CA LEU A 21 18.34 -19.10 -5.02
C LEU A 21 18.41 -18.75 -3.53
N ALA A 22 19.53 -18.88 -2.87
CA ALA A 22 19.75 -18.22 -1.59
C ALA A 22 20.20 -16.78 -1.89
N ALA A 23 19.31 -15.94 -2.41
CA ALA A 23 19.47 -14.52 -2.23
C ALA A 23 19.70 -14.31 -0.74
N ASP A 24 20.86 -13.79 -0.37
CA ASP A 24 21.18 -13.38 1.01
C ASP A 24 20.21 -12.26 1.37
N LEU A 25 18.98 -12.65 1.70
CA LEU A 25 17.93 -11.75 2.17
C LEU A 25 18.32 -11.33 3.59
N ARG A 26 19.31 -10.47 3.66
CA ARG A 26 19.59 -9.77 4.91
C ARG A 26 18.36 -8.95 5.25
N PRO A 27 17.84 -9.04 6.46
CA PRO A 27 16.80 -8.12 6.87
C PRO A 27 17.35 -6.71 6.71
N GLU A 28 16.77 -5.95 5.79
CA GLU A 28 17.07 -4.54 5.62
C GLU A 28 16.82 -3.82 6.95
N GLU A 29 17.74 -2.94 7.31
CA GLU A 29 17.56 -2.13 8.51
C GLU A 29 16.39 -1.18 8.31
N ILE A 30 15.32 -1.37 9.10
CA ILE A 30 14.17 -0.46 9.09
C ILE A 30 14.56 0.82 9.82
N VAL A 31 14.81 1.88 9.05
CA VAL A 31 15.10 3.20 9.62
C VAL A 31 13.78 3.88 9.97
N THR A 32 13.58 4.18 11.25
CA THR A 32 12.44 4.96 11.71
C THR A 32 12.71 6.44 11.44
N VAL A 33 12.04 6.99 10.42
CA VAL A 33 12.18 8.40 10.02
C VAL A 33 11.34 9.32 10.90
N LEU A 34 10.15 8.86 11.31
CA LEU A 34 9.21 9.60 12.17
C LEU A 34 8.82 8.74 13.38
N PRO A 35 8.56 9.35 14.53
CA PRO A 35 7.95 8.66 15.65
C PRO A 35 6.61 8.02 15.26
N LYS A 36 6.21 6.97 15.96
CA LYS A 36 4.87 6.39 15.80
C LYS A 36 3.81 7.47 16.01
N ASP A 37 2.79 7.45 15.15
CA ASP A 37 1.65 8.40 15.21
C ASP A 37 2.05 9.90 15.07
N ALA A 38 3.22 10.18 14.48
CA ALA A 38 3.64 11.56 14.21
C ALA A 38 2.71 12.30 13.24
N ILE A 39 2.04 11.55 12.35
CA ILE A 39 1.03 12.06 11.43
C ILE A 39 -0.32 11.54 11.91
N PRO A 40 -1.18 12.39 12.51
CA PRO A 40 -2.45 11.94 13.08
C PRO A 40 -3.46 11.62 11.99
N ALA A 41 -3.99 10.38 12.00
CA ALA A 41 -5.10 9.96 11.16
C ALA A 41 -6.40 10.70 11.55
N ILE A 42 -7.28 10.94 10.58
CA ILE A 42 -8.64 11.42 10.84
C ILE A 42 -9.52 10.20 11.09
N LEU A 43 -9.98 10.02 12.33
CA LEU A 43 -10.77 8.86 12.75
C LEU A 43 -12.28 9.13 12.72
N SER A 44 -12.69 10.39 12.74
CA SER A 44 -14.10 10.83 12.75
C SER A 44 -14.22 12.10 11.90
N PRO A 45 -14.25 11.98 10.58
CA PRO A 45 -14.34 13.13 9.69
C PRO A 45 -15.71 13.83 9.85
N SER A 46 -15.70 15.16 9.79
CA SER A 46 -16.89 15.98 9.60
C SER A 46 -16.91 16.51 8.18
N PHE A 47 -18.10 16.69 7.63
CA PHE A 47 -18.31 17.13 6.26
C PHE A 47 -19.19 18.35 6.19
N ASP A 48 -18.85 19.26 5.30
CA ASP A 48 -19.71 20.33 4.86
C ASP A 48 -20.45 19.90 3.57
N GLU A 49 -21.60 20.53 3.33
CA GLU A 49 -22.18 20.45 1.99
C GLU A 49 -21.23 21.08 0.97
N GLY A 50 -21.07 20.44 -0.21
CA GLY A 50 -20.14 20.91 -1.24
C GLY A 50 -20.33 22.39 -1.60
N ARG A 51 -21.57 22.89 -1.56
CA ARG A 51 -21.87 24.31 -1.79
C ARG A 51 -21.32 25.26 -0.74
N ARG A 52 -21.06 24.77 0.48
CA ARG A 52 -20.53 25.53 1.60
C ARG A 52 -19.03 25.47 1.72
N ALA A 53 -18.39 24.53 1.00
CA ALA A 53 -16.94 24.36 1.01
C ALA A 53 -16.24 25.45 0.18
N THR A 54 -16.48 26.72 0.51
CA THR A 54 -15.95 27.90 -0.22
C THR A 54 -14.43 28.02 -0.10
N TRP A 55 -13.83 27.32 0.86
CA TRP A 55 -12.38 27.23 1.05
C TRP A 55 -11.69 26.30 0.03
N LEU A 56 -12.46 25.42 -0.63
CA LEU A 56 -11.99 24.52 -1.66
C LEU A 56 -12.00 25.24 -3.01
N LYS A 57 -10.89 25.22 -3.71
CA LYS A 57 -10.76 25.84 -5.04
C LYS A 57 -11.16 24.87 -6.12
N GLY A 58 -11.66 25.38 -7.24
CA GLY A 58 -12.01 24.54 -8.40
C GLY A 58 -10.85 23.77 -9.02
N THR A 59 -9.61 24.15 -8.69
CA THR A 59 -8.37 23.46 -9.12
C THR A 59 -7.87 22.43 -8.11
N ASP A 60 -8.47 22.37 -6.91
CA ASP A 60 -8.05 21.42 -5.89
C ASP A 60 -8.52 20.00 -6.25
N LEU A 61 -7.62 19.05 -6.10
CA LEU A 61 -7.93 17.64 -6.30
C LEU A 61 -8.70 17.09 -5.10
N VAL A 62 -9.62 16.20 -5.37
CA VAL A 62 -10.38 15.46 -4.36
C VAL A 62 -10.40 13.98 -4.71
N VAL A 63 -10.46 13.13 -3.69
CA VAL A 63 -10.83 11.73 -3.83
C VAL A 63 -12.33 11.64 -3.63
N GLY A 64 -13.07 11.27 -4.67
CA GLY A 64 -14.52 11.07 -4.62
C GLY A 64 -14.87 9.61 -4.33
N VAL A 65 -15.83 9.38 -3.43
CA VAL A 65 -16.36 8.05 -3.11
C VAL A 65 -17.87 8.12 -3.13
N GLU A 66 -18.50 7.14 -3.79
CA GLU A 66 -19.96 6.96 -3.77
C GLU A 66 -20.27 5.49 -3.50
N ILE A 67 -21.04 5.24 -2.43
CA ILE A 67 -21.48 3.90 -2.05
C ILE A 67 -22.95 3.99 -1.60
N GLY A 68 -23.83 3.23 -2.24
CA GLY A 68 -25.23 3.16 -1.85
C GLY A 68 -25.97 4.51 -1.90
N GLY A 69 -25.61 5.39 -2.82
CA GLY A 69 -26.19 6.73 -2.96
C GLY A 69 -25.65 7.77 -1.96
N ASP A 70 -24.74 7.38 -1.09
CA ASP A 70 -24.02 8.30 -0.21
C ASP A 70 -22.70 8.69 -0.86
N SER A 71 -22.46 9.97 -1.05
CA SER A 71 -21.29 10.53 -1.74
C SER A 71 -20.45 11.38 -0.80
N ARG A 72 -19.13 11.20 -0.86
CA ARG A 72 -18.14 11.97 -0.11
C ARG A 72 -17.04 12.45 -1.05
N ALA A 73 -16.47 13.59 -0.72
CA ALA A 73 -15.25 14.09 -1.37
C ALA A 73 -14.21 14.43 -0.29
N TYR A 74 -13.02 13.90 -0.45
CA TYR A 74 -11.90 14.08 0.47
C TYR A 74 -10.84 14.93 -0.22
N PRO A 75 -10.62 16.18 0.21
CA PRO A 75 -9.63 17.04 -0.42
C PRO A 75 -8.21 16.51 -0.25
N VAL A 76 -7.48 16.42 -1.36
CA VAL A 76 -6.09 15.96 -1.35
C VAL A 76 -5.19 16.77 -0.43
N PRO A 77 -5.32 18.12 -0.32
CA PRO A 77 -4.55 18.88 0.65
C PRO A 77 -4.78 18.46 2.11
N THR A 78 -5.98 17.97 2.44
CA THR A 78 -6.28 17.43 3.77
C THR A 78 -5.66 16.04 3.94
N LEU A 79 -5.83 15.17 2.96
CA LEU A 79 -5.24 13.83 2.97
C LEU A 79 -3.72 13.87 3.07
N SER A 80 -3.06 14.80 2.36
CA SER A 80 -1.60 14.97 2.41
C SER A 80 -1.06 15.33 3.79
N ARG A 81 -1.88 15.91 4.66
CA ARG A 81 -1.48 16.24 6.05
C ARG A 81 -1.79 15.13 7.05
N HIS A 82 -2.69 14.22 6.71
CA HIS A 82 -3.18 13.19 7.62
C HIS A 82 -2.97 11.76 7.11
N GLU A 83 -2.61 11.59 5.83
CA GLU A 83 -2.36 10.34 5.13
C GLU A 83 -3.58 9.39 5.05
N ILE A 84 -4.37 9.30 6.12
CA ILE A 84 -5.52 8.39 6.19
C ILE A 84 -6.72 9.05 6.85
N VAL A 85 -7.88 8.83 6.25
CA VAL A 85 -9.20 9.17 6.82
C VAL A 85 -10.01 7.89 6.93
N ASN A 86 -10.41 7.53 8.14
CA ASN A 86 -11.36 6.44 8.38
C ASN A 86 -12.78 7.00 8.41
N ASP A 87 -13.63 6.49 7.56
CA ASP A 87 -15.02 6.95 7.41
C ASP A 87 -15.97 5.79 7.19
N LYS A 88 -17.26 6.08 7.13
CA LYS A 88 -18.32 5.16 6.79
C LYS A 88 -19.20 5.80 5.72
N VAL A 89 -19.22 5.23 4.51
CA VAL A 89 -20.00 5.71 3.36
C VAL A 89 -21.02 4.65 2.98
N GLY A 90 -22.27 5.03 2.85
CA GLY A 90 -23.36 4.09 2.56
C GLY A 90 -23.44 2.92 3.55
N GLY A 91 -23.05 3.13 4.79
CA GLY A 91 -22.99 2.08 5.81
C GLY A 91 -21.74 1.21 5.77
N ILE A 92 -20.84 1.38 4.80
CA ILE A 92 -19.63 0.59 4.63
C ILE A 92 -18.44 1.34 5.24
N PRO A 93 -17.69 0.72 6.19
CA PRO A 93 -16.44 1.29 6.67
C PRO A 93 -15.39 1.33 5.55
N ILE A 94 -14.74 2.47 5.41
CA ILE A 94 -13.68 2.69 4.42
C ILE A 94 -12.47 3.38 5.05
N ALA A 95 -11.32 3.24 4.42
CA ALA A 95 -10.14 4.02 4.70
C ALA A 95 -9.70 4.72 3.40
N VAL A 96 -9.64 6.04 3.42
CA VAL A 96 -9.21 6.85 2.29
C VAL A 96 -7.77 7.27 2.53
N THR A 97 -6.89 6.94 1.61
CA THR A 97 -5.46 7.23 1.69
C THR A 97 -4.99 8.04 0.49
N TRP A 98 -3.90 8.76 0.69
CA TRP A 98 -3.25 9.54 -0.36
C TRP A 98 -1.72 9.48 -0.21
#